data_8227d7dd9757f60bb682bfae4a351e09
#
_entry.id   8227d7dd9757f60bb682bfae4a351e09
#
_cell.length_a   1.000
_cell.length_b   1.000
_cell.length_c   1.000
_cell.angle_alpha   90.00
_cell.angle_beta   90.00
_cell.angle_gamma   90.00
#
_symmetry.space_group_name_H-M   'P 1'
#
loop_
_entity.id
_entity.type
_entity.pdbx_description
1 polymer ?
#
loop_
_entity_poly.entity_id
_entity_poly.type
_entity_poly.pdbx_seq_one_letter_code
_entity_poly.pdbx_strand_id
1 'polypeptide(L)'
;MEQYLEFRIDEQTTELKMEAFLKKNAGLTKRQISQAKFRPDGITRNGVRCRVTETIYPGDVICVCLEEAGTASAHLENYNDGIRSKDLSDFHSNRASAPVSETSFSLNILYEDTDILAVDKPAGMVTHPTGMHYTDSLSNLVAGYFREKNEQVCVRPVGRLDQETSGIVVFAKNQVAASRLQSVKSPCKIHKQYLAAVSGTLPVDMPGVWHTLDLPLMQDPENHLKMKTAADLSLHSSALSGKIKTAVTHYHTLFSSQDWSLITLKLDTGRTHQIRVHMASTGHPLLGDTLYHSDDKISSCASFSRAALHAWKVSFQHPFRDEMLLLEAPLPFDFRELVSLSGSDLLSI
;
A
#
# COMPACT_ATOMS: atom_id res chain seq x y z
N MET A 1 6.84 16.98 -17.25
CA MET A 1 7.83 16.22 -18.03
C MET A 1 7.08 15.26 -18.91
N GLU A 2 7.49 15.15 -20.18
CA GLU A 2 6.91 14.16 -21.08
C GLU A 2 7.55 12.81 -20.80
N GLN A 3 6.72 11.80 -20.58
CA GLN A 3 7.15 10.42 -20.42
C GLN A 3 6.78 9.63 -21.67
N TYR A 4 7.74 8.99 -22.29
CA TYR A 4 7.55 8.14 -23.46
C TYR A 4 7.53 6.68 -23.04
N LEU A 5 6.47 5.98 -23.44
CA LEU A 5 6.36 4.53 -23.30
C LEU A 5 6.50 3.91 -24.69
N GLU A 6 7.42 2.97 -24.83
CA GLU A 6 7.64 2.24 -26.08
C GLU A 6 7.18 0.79 -25.92
N PHE A 7 6.47 0.30 -26.91
CA PHE A 7 5.98 -1.08 -26.98
C PHE A 7 6.33 -1.65 -28.35
N ARG A 8 7.02 -2.78 -28.38
CA ARG A 8 7.23 -3.56 -29.58
C ARG A 8 6.14 -4.62 -29.67
N ILE A 9 5.46 -4.68 -30.82
CA ILE A 9 4.39 -5.65 -31.06
C ILE A 9 5.00 -7.01 -31.35
N ASP A 10 4.63 -8.01 -30.54
CA ASP A 10 5.10 -9.40 -30.66
C ASP A 10 4.69 -9.98 -32.04
N GLU A 11 5.56 -10.81 -32.60
CA GLU A 11 5.33 -11.52 -33.86
C GLU A 11 4.14 -12.50 -33.81
N GLN A 12 3.74 -12.93 -32.62
CA GLN A 12 2.56 -13.77 -32.40
C GLN A 12 1.24 -12.96 -32.29
N THR A 13 1.32 -11.64 -32.27
CA THR A 13 0.12 -10.80 -32.17
C THR A 13 -0.66 -10.83 -33.46
N THR A 14 -1.91 -11.25 -33.41
CA THR A 14 -2.84 -11.11 -34.52
C THR A 14 -3.20 -9.64 -34.72
N GLU A 15 -3.66 -9.29 -35.92
CA GLU A 15 -4.14 -7.95 -36.30
C GLU A 15 -5.02 -7.33 -35.20
N LEU A 16 -4.62 -6.20 -34.63
CA LEU A 16 -5.28 -5.57 -33.51
C LEU A 16 -5.44 -4.06 -33.73
N LYS A 17 -6.54 -3.49 -33.30
CA LYS A 17 -6.72 -2.02 -33.31
C LYS A 17 -5.83 -1.38 -32.23
N MET A 18 -5.16 -0.27 -32.60
CA MET A 18 -4.31 0.51 -31.69
C MET A 18 -5.00 0.79 -30.36
N GLU A 19 -6.26 1.23 -30.36
CA GLU A 19 -7.00 1.52 -29.12
C GLU A 19 -7.17 0.28 -28.25
N ALA A 20 -7.41 -0.88 -28.84
CA ALA A 20 -7.55 -2.14 -28.12
C ALA A 20 -6.22 -2.57 -27.49
N PHE A 21 -5.12 -2.43 -28.23
CA PHE A 21 -3.77 -2.68 -27.74
C PHE A 21 -3.43 -1.75 -26.56
N LEU A 22 -3.61 -0.44 -26.73
CA LEU A 22 -3.32 0.55 -25.70
C LEU A 22 -4.09 0.29 -24.40
N LYS A 23 -5.34 -0.19 -24.49
CA LYS A 23 -6.15 -0.54 -23.32
C LYS A 23 -5.77 -1.87 -22.69
N LYS A 24 -5.62 -2.93 -23.50
CA LYS A 24 -5.50 -4.31 -23.00
C LYS A 24 -4.05 -4.70 -22.70
N ASN A 25 -3.13 -4.36 -23.61
CA ASN A 25 -1.73 -4.78 -23.54
C ASN A 25 -0.85 -3.69 -22.90
N ALA A 26 -1.02 -2.42 -23.31
CA ALA A 26 -0.30 -1.31 -22.73
C ALA A 26 -0.88 -0.86 -21.37
N GLY A 27 -2.10 -1.28 -21.01
CA GLY A 27 -2.72 -0.97 -19.71
C GLY A 27 -3.09 0.51 -19.52
N LEU A 28 -3.28 1.25 -20.63
CA LEU A 28 -3.62 2.67 -20.58
C LEU A 28 -5.12 2.88 -20.32
N THR A 29 -5.44 3.85 -19.49
CA THR A 29 -6.82 4.28 -19.25
C THR A 29 -7.36 5.08 -20.45
N LYS A 30 -8.70 5.13 -20.60
CA LYS A 30 -9.36 5.97 -21.61
C LYS A 30 -8.88 7.44 -21.55
N ARG A 31 -8.66 7.96 -20.34
CA ARG A 31 -8.19 9.34 -20.13
C ARG A 31 -6.77 9.53 -20.66
N GLN A 32 -5.85 8.62 -20.35
CA GLN A 32 -4.47 8.66 -20.85
C GLN A 32 -4.41 8.59 -22.38
N ILE A 33 -5.15 7.66 -22.99
CA ILE A 33 -5.25 7.53 -24.46
C ILE A 33 -5.84 8.82 -25.05
N SER A 34 -6.88 9.39 -24.42
CA SER A 34 -7.49 10.64 -24.87
C SER A 34 -6.53 11.82 -24.79
N GLN A 35 -5.74 11.92 -23.73
CA GLN A 35 -4.74 12.96 -23.59
C GLN A 35 -3.61 12.82 -24.62
N ALA A 36 -3.09 11.60 -24.80
CA ALA A 36 -2.02 11.32 -25.75
C ALA A 36 -2.44 11.63 -27.20
N LYS A 37 -3.62 11.16 -27.64
CA LYS A 37 -4.04 11.33 -29.05
C LYS A 37 -4.16 12.78 -29.53
N PHE A 38 -4.35 13.74 -28.62
CA PHE A 38 -4.47 15.17 -28.97
C PHE A 38 -3.14 15.91 -29.05
N ARG A 39 -2.02 15.24 -28.72
CA ARG A 39 -0.68 15.82 -28.83
C ARG A 39 -0.07 15.60 -30.22
N PRO A 40 0.84 16.44 -30.68
CA PRO A 40 1.51 16.29 -31.96
C PRO A 40 2.12 14.90 -32.14
N ASP A 41 2.96 14.44 -31.19
CA ASP A 41 3.62 13.14 -31.20
C ASP A 41 3.16 12.23 -30.06
N GLY A 42 1.93 12.41 -29.64
CA GLY A 42 1.39 11.72 -28.47
C GLY A 42 1.20 10.21 -28.64
N ILE A 43 0.91 9.74 -29.88
CA ILE A 43 0.90 8.32 -30.23
C ILE A 43 1.53 8.16 -31.60
N THR A 44 2.63 7.41 -31.67
CA THR A 44 3.32 7.13 -32.93
C THR A 44 3.44 5.63 -33.15
N ARG A 45 3.48 5.24 -34.44
CA ARG A 45 3.80 3.89 -34.89
C ARG A 45 5.03 3.99 -35.82
N ASN A 46 6.09 3.29 -35.44
CA ASN A 46 7.37 3.33 -36.17
C ASN A 46 7.90 4.77 -36.37
N GLY A 47 7.74 5.61 -35.32
CA GLY A 47 8.15 7.02 -35.36
C GLY A 47 7.19 7.97 -36.09
N VAL A 48 6.12 7.47 -36.70
CA VAL A 48 5.13 8.29 -37.44
C VAL A 48 3.84 8.40 -36.62
N ARG A 49 3.33 9.62 -36.48
CA ARG A 49 2.04 9.87 -35.81
C ARG A 49 0.93 9.03 -36.42
N CYS A 50 0.14 8.37 -35.58
CA CYS A 50 -0.94 7.51 -36.00
C CYS A 50 -2.24 7.76 -35.21
N ARG A 51 -3.35 7.25 -35.73
CA ARG A 51 -4.66 7.33 -35.08
C ARG A 51 -4.91 6.09 -34.23
N VAL A 52 -5.62 6.24 -33.12
CA VAL A 52 -6.03 5.12 -32.26
C VAL A 52 -6.96 4.10 -32.96
N THR A 53 -7.54 4.48 -34.09
CA THR A 53 -8.40 3.61 -34.91
C THR A 53 -7.61 2.75 -35.92
N GLU A 54 -6.31 3.03 -36.10
CA GLU A 54 -5.47 2.27 -37.02
C GLU A 54 -5.20 0.86 -36.51
N THR A 55 -4.90 -0.02 -37.45
CA THR A 55 -4.50 -1.39 -37.14
C THR A 55 -2.99 -1.43 -36.96
N ILE A 56 -2.54 -2.19 -35.99
CA ILE A 56 -1.14 -2.47 -35.73
C ILE A 56 -0.82 -3.91 -36.12
N TYR A 57 0.43 -4.14 -36.47
CA TYR A 57 0.93 -5.40 -37.03
C TYR A 57 2.14 -5.90 -36.21
N PRO A 58 2.45 -7.20 -36.28
CA PRO A 58 3.67 -7.75 -35.70
C PRO A 58 4.91 -6.95 -36.15
N GLY A 59 5.82 -6.70 -35.23
CA GLY A 59 7.04 -5.91 -35.43
C GLY A 59 6.88 -4.40 -35.36
N ASP A 60 5.65 -3.86 -35.35
CA ASP A 60 5.45 -2.42 -35.11
C ASP A 60 6.01 -1.97 -33.78
N VAL A 61 6.58 -0.78 -33.76
CA VAL A 61 7.01 -0.07 -32.55
C VAL A 61 6.02 1.05 -32.28
N ILE A 62 5.30 0.93 -31.17
CA ILE A 62 4.32 1.92 -30.73
C ILE A 62 4.93 2.75 -29.61
N CYS A 63 4.97 4.06 -29.81
CA CYS A 63 5.42 4.99 -28.79
C CYS A 63 4.24 5.87 -28.33
N VAL A 64 4.08 6.04 -27.01
CA VAL A 64 3.02 6.87 -26.41
C VAL A 64 3.66 7.89 -25.50
N CYS A 65 3.42 9.18 -25.78
CA CYS A 65 3.81 10.28 -24.93
C CYS A 65 2.71 10.56 -23.91
N LEU A 66 3.04 10.39 -22.65
CA LEU A 66 2.17 10.72 -21.51
C LEU A 66 2.71 11.97 -20.80
N GLU A 67 1.85 12.97 -20.61
CA GLU A 67 2.18 14.10 -19.77
C GLU A 67 1.90 13.74 -18.31
N GLU A 68 2.87 13.97 -17.48
CA GLU A 68 2.62 14.05 -16.06
C GLU A 68 2.05 15.44 -15.74
N ALA A 69 0.80 15.46 -15.26
CA ALA A 69 0.25 16.67 -14.69
C ALA A 69 1.06 17.00 -13.43
N GLY A 70 1.95 18.00 -13.51
CA GLY A 70 2.82 18.42 -12.41
C GLY A 70 2.11 18.96 -11.17
N THR A 71 0.78 18.96 -11.16
CA THR A 71 -0.04 19.59 -10.11
C THR A 71 -0.16 18.79 -8.81
N ALA A 72 0.03 17.46 -8.82
CA ALA A 72 -0.11 16.67 -7.59
C ALA A 72 1.13 16.73 -6.69
N SER A 73 2.33 16.86 -7.27
CA SER A 73 3.58 17.04 -6.50
C SER A 73 3.76 18.45 -5.98
N ALA A 74 3.26 19.48 -6.69
CA ALA A 74 3.39 20.88 -6.27
C ALA A 74 2.78 21.15 -4.89
N HIS A 75 1.70 20.44 -4.53
CA HIS A 75 1.12 20.55 -3.19
C HIS A 75 2.00 19.87 -2.11
N LEU A 76 2.73 18.81 -2.45
CA LEU A 76 3.67 18.15 -1.53
C LEU A 76 4.99 18.93 -1.43
N GLU A 77 5.39 19.63 -2.50
CA GLU A 77 6.64 20.39 -2.60
C GLU A 77 6.61 21.69 -1.82
N ASN A 78 5.49 22.45 -1.87
CA ASN A 78 5.34 23.73 -1.17
C ASN A 78 5.39 23.63 0.36
N TYR A 79 5.23 22.42 0.91
CA TYR A 79 5.28 22.19 2.36
C TYR A 79 6.67 21.93 2.91
N ASN A 80 7.64 21.52 2.09
CA ASN A 80 8.99 21.16 2.58
C ASN A 80 9.91 22.36 2.80
N ASP A 81 9.63 23.53 2.24
CA ASP A 81 10.45 24.73 2.50
C ASP A 81 10.29 25.26 3.94
N GLY A 82 9.19 24.87 4.65
CA GLY A 82 8.96 25.17 6.06
C GLY A 82 9.71 24.30 7.05
N ILE A 83 10.19 23.13 6.64
CA ILE A 83 10.80 22.12 7.55
C ILE A 83 12.27 22.45 7.88
N ARG A 84 12.93 23.35 7.14
CA ARG A 84 14.35 23.66 7.36
C ARG A 84 14.67 24.45 8.63
N SER A 85 13.71 24.96 9.39
CA SER A 85 14.03 25.82 10.54
C SER A 85 13.08 25.88 11.72
N LYS A 86 11.93 25.21 11.73
CA LYS A 86 11.04 25.20 12.90
C LYS A 86 10.20 23.92 12.94
N ASP A 87 10.10 23.32 14.13
CA ASP A 87 9.01 22.45 14.58
C ASP A 87 9.13 20.91 14.42
N LEU A 88 10.35 20.38 14.43
CA LEU A 88 10.52 18.99 14.86
C LEU A 88 10.41 18.82 16.40
N SER A 89 10.42 19.95 17.15
CA SER A 89 10.29 19.97 18.59
C SER A 89 8.86 19.72 19.12
N ASP A 90 7.83 20.01 18.31
CA ASP A 90 6.43 19.91 18.77
C ASP A 90 5.83 18.50 18.63
N PHE A 91 6.51 17.59 17.95
CA PHE A 91 6.03 16.21 17.78
C PHE A 91 6.11 15.37 19.08
N HIS A 92 6.81 15.88 20.10
CA HIS A 92 7.10 15.14 21.34
C HIS A 92 6.48 15.68 22.62
N SER A 93 5.66 16.74 22.55
CA SER A 93 5.14 17.36 23.78
C SER A 93 4.10 16.55 24.57
N ASN A 94 3.70 15.36 24.09
CA ASN A 94 2.72 14.51 24.81
C ASN A 94 3.20 13.09 25.13
N ARG A 95 4.51 12.80 25.09
CA ARG A 95 5.04 11.54 25.65
C ARG A 95 6.30 11.83 26.44
N ALA A 96 6.26 11.47 27.73
CA ALA A 96 7.32 11.65 28.70
C ALA A 96 8.67 11.05 28.25
N SER A 97 9.71 11.90 28.38
CA SER A 97 11.11 11.60 28.66
C SER A 97 11.84 10.53 27.82
N ALA A 98 12.36 10.95 26.64
CA ALA A 98 13.66 10.52 26.16
C ALA A 98 14.26 11.66 25.29
N PRO A 99 15.59 11.96 25.35
CA PRO A 99 16.18 13.01 24.54
C PRO A 99 16.18 12.57 23.07
N VAL A 100 15.47 13.33 22.23
CA VAL A 100 15.44 13.09 20.79
C VAL A 100 16.70 13.71 20.19
N SER A 101 17.67 12.85 19.85
CA SER A 101 18.70 13.19 18.89
C SER A 101 18.00 13.55 17.56
N GLU A 102 18.54 14.55 16.84
CA GLU A 102 18.13 14.93 15.48
C GLU A 102 18.10 13.70 14.56
N THR A 103 17.01 12.96 14.57
CA THR A 103 16.78 11.86 13.63
C THR A 103 16.24 12.48 12.34
N SER A 104 17.13 12.80 11.43
CA SER A 104 16.78 12.87 10.01
C SER A 104 16.14 11.53 9.67
N PHE A 105 14.82 11.50 9.42
CA PHE A 105 14.16 10.30 8.94
C PHE A 105 14.73 9.99 7.56
N SER A 106 15.74 9.12 7.50
CA SER A 106 16.22 8.57 6.26
C SER A 106 15.16 7.60 5.73
N LEU A 107 14.80 7.76 4.47
CA LEU A 107 13.87 6.86 3.81
C LEU A 107 14.51 5.47 3.72
N ASN A 108 13.90 4.45 4.34
CA ASN A 108 14.38 3.07 4.24
C ASN A 108 13.89 2.45 2.93
N ILE A 109 14.74 2.48 1.90
CA ILE A 109 14.43 2.00 0.55
C ILE A 109 14.73 0.51 0.48
N LEU A 110 13.71 -0.28 0.10
CA LEU A 110 13.82 -1.73 -0.11
C LEU A 110 14.07 -2.08 -1.58
N TYR A 111 13.55 -1.26 -2.49
CA TYR A 111 13.71 -1.45 -3.94
C TYR A 111 13.48 -0.11 -4.65
N GLU A 112 14.28 0.14 -5.67
CA GLU A 112 14.06 1.29 -6.57
C GLU A 112 14.51 0.97 -7.99
N ASP A 113 13.70 1.38 -8.96
CA ASP A 113 14.08 1.45 -10.37
C ASP A 113 13.48 2.69 -11.05
N THR A 114 13.39 2.69 -12.38
CA THR A 114 12.81 3.81 -13.16
C THR A 114 11.31 3.99 -12.96
N ASP A 115 10.59 2.95 -12.52
CA ASP A 115 9.14 2.89 -12.51
C ASP A 115 8.53 2.77 -11.11
N ILE A 116 9.29 2.23 -10.16
CA ILE A 116 8.83 1.85 -8.83
C ILE A 116 9.84 2.28 -7.77
N LEU A 117 9.31 2.69 -6.62
CA LEU A 117 10.03 2.83 -5.36
C LEU A 117 9.26 2.04 -4.28
N ALA A 118 9.90 1.12 -3.60
CA ALA A 118 9.35 0.45 -2.43
C ALA A 118 10.13 0.83 -1.18
N VAL A 119 9.41 1.23 -0.14
CA VAL A 119 10.01 1.69 1.12
C VAL A 119 9.41 0.97 2.31
N ASP A 120 10.19 0.80 3.36
CA ASP A 120 9.72 0.33 4.66
C ASP A 120 9.24 1.53 5.48
N LYS A 121 7.93 1.61 5.68
CA LYS A 121 7.28 2.67 6.46
C LYS A 121 7.42 2.38 7.96
N PRO A 122 7.95 3.28 8.76
CA PRO A 122 7.90 3.13 10.22
C PRO A 122 6.45 3.22 10.72
N ALA A 123 6.19 2.62 11.88
CA ALA A 123 4.95 2.85 12.61
C ALA A 123 4.87 4.30 13.12
N GLY A 124 3.67 4.81 13.34
CA GLY A 124 3.43 6.18 13.78
C GLY A 124 3.31 7.22 12.66
N MET A 125 3.76 6.88 11.45
CA MET A 125 3.72 7.76 10.28
C MET A 125 2.52 7.45 9.37
N VAL A 126 1.83 8.49 8.90
CA VAL A 126 0.76 8.35 7.89
C VAL A 126 1.35 8.16 6.49
N THR A 127 0.65 7.42 5.63
CA THR A 127 1.11 7.21 4.24
C THR A 127 0.96 8.47 3.38
N HIS A 128 -0.16 9.18 3.55
CA HIS A 128 -0.50 10.39 2.80
C HIS A 128 -0.78 11.55 3.75
N PRO A 129 -0.63 12.80 3.28
CA PRO A 129 -1.11 13.96 4.01
C PRO A 129 -2.61 13.81 4.38
N THR A 130 -2.93 13.94 5.65
CA THR A 130 -4.31 13.85 6.15
C THR A 130 -4.44 14.54 7.51
N GLY A 131 -5.58 15.19 7.76
CA GLY A 131 -5.83 15.83 9.04
C GLY A 131 -4.74 16.83 9.41
N MET A 132 -4.06 16.64 10.53
CA MET A 132 -2.94 17.50 10.98
C MET A 132 -1.57 17.08 10.42
N HIS A 133 -1.50 15.97 9.69
CA HIS A 133 -0.27 15.41 9.11
C HIS A 133 -0.10 15.85 7.65
N TYR A 134 0.17 17.14 7.41
CA TYR A 134 0.32 17.68 6.05
C TYR A 134 1.76 17.59 5.51
N THR A 135 2.75 17.69 6.40
CA THR A 135 4.17 17.81 6.03
C THR A 135 5.02 16.61 6.42
N ASP A 136 4.51 15.74 7.26
CA ASP A 136 5.20 14.65 7.94
C ASP A 136 4.76 13.24 7.47
N SER A 137 4.06 13.16 6.34
CA SER A 137 3.65 11.88 5.77
C SER A 137 4.80 11.20 5.01
N LEU A 138 4.70 9.89 4.83
CA LEU A 138 5.63 9.13 4.00
C LEU A 138 5.70 9.70 2.57
N SER A 139 4.57 10.14 2.01
CA SER A 139 4.55 10.78 0.68
C SER A 139 5.36 12.08 0.62
N ASN A 140 5.43 12.85 1.71
CA ASN A 140 6.28 14.04 1.78
C ASN A 140 7.77 13.66 1.79
N LEU A 141 8.16 12.63 2.55
CA LEU A 141 9.55 12.14 2.55
C LEU A 141 9.97 11.64 1.18
N VAL A 142 9.11 10.88 0.49
CA VAL A 142 9.37 10.39 -0.87
C VAL A 142 9.47 11.55 -1.87
N ALA A 143 8.64 12.60 -1.74
CA ALA A 143 8.74 13.79 -2.57
C ALA A 143 10.07 14.54 -2.35
N GLY A 144 10.51 14.64 -1.09
CA GLY A 144 11.83 15.20 -0.72
C GLY A 144 12.97 14.41 -1.34
N TYR A 145 12.92 13.09 -1.24
CA TYR A 145 13.91 12.19 -1.81
C TYR A 145 14.06 12.36 -3.34
N PHE A 146 12.96 12.38 -4.09
CA PHE A 146 13.02 12.61 -5.54
C PHE A 146 13.57 13.99 -5.89
N ARG A 147 13.25 15.02 -5.11
CA ARG A 147 13.80 16.36 -5.29
C ARG A 147 15.31 16.40 -5.09
N GLU A 148 15.83 15.77 -4.04
CA GLU A 148 17.28 15.66 -3.79
C GLU A 148 18.03 14.96 -4.94
N LYS A 149 17.38 13.98 -5.57
CA LYS A 149 17.88 13.29 -6.77
C LYS A 149 17.69 14.10 -8.06
N ASN A 150 17.09 15.29 -8.01
CA ASN A 150 16.68 16.08 -9.19
C ASN A 150 15.72 15.31 -10.12
N GLU A 151 14.96 14.34 -9.59
CA GLU A 151 13.92 13.60 -10.30
C GLU A 151 12.57 14.33 -10.18
N GLN A 152 12.00 14.77 -11.31
CA GLN A 152 10.66 15.38 -11.32
C GLN A 152 9.60 14.27 -11.42
N VAL A 153 9.41 13.54 -10.34
CA VAL A 153 8.46 12.44 -10.26
C VAL A 153 7.25 12.84 -9.43
N CYS A 154 6.05 12.56 -9.92
CA CYS A 154 4.84 12.69 -9.14
C CYS A 154 4.69 11.51 -8.19
N VAL A 155 4.60 11.75 -6.89
CA VAL A 155 4.48 10.72 -5.85
C VAL A 155 3.11 10.03 -5.91
N ARG A 156 3.09 8.73 -6.20
CA ARG A 156 1.87 7.91 -6.33
C ARG A 156 1.98 6.63 -5.52
N PRO A 157 1.60 6.63 -4.24
CA PRO A 157 1.58 5.38 -3.50
C PRO A 157 0.51 4.43 -4.02
N VAL A 158 0.86 3.15 -4.07
CA VAL A 158 0.00 2.06 -4.49
C VAL A 158 -0.63 1.42 -3.25
N GLY A 159 -1.76 1.94 -2.86
CA GLY A 159 -2.41 1.61 -1.59
C GLY A 159 -1.83 2.40 -0.42
N ARG A 160 -2.32 2.09 0.76
CA ARG A 160 -1.93 2.76 2.01
C ARG A 160 -1.71 1.74 3.12
N LEU A 161 -0.96 2.16 4.14
CA LEU A 161 -0.93 1.55 5.46
C LEU A 161 -1.50 2.55 6.46
N ASP A 162 -2.10 2.03 7.52
CA ASP A 162 -2.57 2.86 8.63
C ASP A 162 -1.37 3.46 9.38
N GLN A 163 -1.60 4.51 10.16
CA GLN A 163 -0.54 5.23 10.87
C GLN A 163 0.31 4.28 11.73
N GLU A 164 -0.32 3.42 12.52
CA GLU A 164 0.36 2.49 13.42
C GLU A 164 0.97 1.26 12.72
N THR A 165 0.53 0.97 11.49
CA THR A 165 1.05 -0.17 10.71
C THR A 165 2.40 0.16 10.11
N SER A 166 3.39 -0.69 10.35
CA SER A 166 4.72 -0.62 9.72
C SER A 166 4.82 -1.49 8.47
N GLY A 167 5.90 -1.34 7.68
CA GLY A 167 6.24 -2.23 6.57
C GLY A 167 6.06 -1.62 5.18
N ILE A 168 5.99 -2.47 4.17
CA ILE A 168 6.17 -2.10 2.77
C ILE A 168 5.05 -1.21 2.22
N VAL A 169 5.44 -0.06 1.71
CA VAL A 169 4.62 0.79 0.83
C VAL A 169 5.31 0.92 -0.51
N VAL A 170 4.58 0.62 -1.58
CA VAL A 170 5.06 0.75 -2.96
C VAL A 170 4.58 2.07 -3.54
N PHE A 171 5.47 2.81 -4.17
CA PHE A 171 5.19 4.02 -4.93
C PHE A 171 5.46 3.77 -6.40
N ALA A 172 4.55 4.22 -7.25
CA ALA A 172 4.78 4.24 -8.70
C ALA A 172 5.38 5.59 -9.08
N LYS A 173 6.50 5.57 -9.81
CA LYS A 173 7.17 6.79 -10.31
C LYS A 173 6.46 7.39 -11.51
N ASN A 174 5.56 6.64 -12.15
CA ASN A 174 4.78 7.09 -13.29
C ASN A 174 3.32 6.62 -13.23
N GLN A 175 2.47 7.29 -14.02
CA GLN A 175 1.02 7.06 -14.00
C GLN A 175 0.62 5.67 -14.53
N VAL A 176 1.39 5.09 -15.46
CA VAL A 176 1.08 3.78 -16.02
C VAL A 176 1.41 2.67 -15.04
N ALA A 177 2.58 2.75 -14.40
CA ALA A 177 2.93 1.86 -13.29
C ALA A 177 1.85 1.90 -12.21
N ALA A 178 1.41 3.10 -11.79
CA ALA A 178 0.35 3.26 -10.80
C ALA A 178 -0.96 2.57 -11.24
N SER A 179 -1.37 2.77 -12.49
CA SER A 179 -2.59 2.16 -13.04
C SER A 179 -2.52 0.63 -13.07
N ARG A 180 -1.37 0.07 -13.49
CA ARG A 180 -1.17 -1.39 -13.56
C ARG A 180 -1.11 -2.04 -12.19
N LEU A 181 -0.39 -1.42 -11.25
CA LEU A 181 -0.24 -1.94 -9.89
C LEU A 181 -1.53 -1.84 -9.05
N GLN A 182 -2.39 -0.85 -9.32
CA GLN A 182 -3.67 -0.65 -8.60
C GLN A 182 -4.83 -1.44 -9.18
N SER A 183 -4.76 -1.85 -10.45
CA SER A 183 -5.88 -2.51 -11.12
C SER A 183 -6.07 -3.94 -10.59
N VAL A 184 -7.26 -4.23 -10.08
CA VAL A 184 -7.63 -5.57 -9.58
C VAL A 184 -7.53 -6.65 -10.66
N LYS A 185 -7.70 -6.27 -11.93
CA LYS A 185 -7.64 -7.18 -13.09
C LYS A 185 -6.25 -7.29 -13.71
N SER A 186 -5.29 -6.52 -13.22
CA SER A 186 -3.93 -6.56 -13.73
C SER A 186 -3.15 -7.74 -13.16
N PRO A 187 -2.33 -8.42 -13.94
CA PRO A 187 -1.35 -9.39 -13.41
C PRO A 187 -0.32 -8.72 -12.50
N CYS A 188 -0.12 -7.41 -12.66
CA CYS A 188 0.78 -6.62 -11.82
C CYS A 188 0.14 -6.18 -10.48
N LYS A 189 -1.07 -6.65 -10.15
CA LYS A 189 -1.72 -6.32 -8.86
C LYS A 189 -0.79 -6.69 -7.71
N ILE A 190 -0.64 -5.75 -6.77
CA ILE A 190 0.15 -5.98 -5.57
C ILE A 190 -0.59 -6.91 -4.61
N HIS A 191 0.08 -7.99 -4.24
CA HIS A 191 -0.33 -8.90 -3.18
C HIS A 191 0.50 -8.61 -1.94
N LYS A 192 -0.16 -8.27 -0.84
CA LYS A 192 0.49 -7.99 0.45
C LYS A 192 0.23 -9.15 1.42
N GLN A 193 1.28 -9.53 2.13
CA GLN A 193 1.22 -10.42 3.26
C GLN A 193 1.63 -9.67 4.51
N TYR A 194 0.81 -9.76 5.53
CA TYR A 194 1.02 -9.09 6.80
C TYR A 194 1.42 -10.08 7.87
N LEU A 195 2.14 -9.61 8.86
CA LEU A 195 2.37 -10.29 10.12
C LEU A 195 1.63 -9.51 11.22
N ALA A 196 0.92 -10.21 12.08
CA ALA A 196 0.21 -9.61 13.20
C ALA A 196 0.31 -10.48 14.46
N ALA A 197 0.34 -9.81 15.61
CA ALA A 197 0.16 -10.47 16.90
C ALA A 197 -1.22 -10.12 17.46
N VAL A 198 -1.97 -11.14 17.84
CA VAL A 198 -3.34 -11.03 18.34
C VAL A 198 -3.46 -11.55 19.75
N SER A 199 -4.41 -11.01 20.50
CA SER A 199 -4.73 -11.43 21.86
C SER A 199 -5.39 -12.81 21.86
N GLY A 200 -5.04 -13.63 22.84
CA GLY A 200 -5.62 -14.97 23.05
C GLY A 200 -5.00 -16.06 22.16
N THR A 201 -5.43 -17.27 22.44
CA THR A 201 -4.91 -18.51 21.85
C THR A 201 -5.71 -18.87 20.60
N LEU A 202 -5.05 -18.96 19.47
CA LEU A 202 -5.57 -19.56 18.22
C LEU A 202 -4.88 -20.89 17.97
N PRO A 203 -5.59 -21.93 17.51
CA PRO A 203 -4.93 -23.17 17.10
C PRO A 203 -3.87 -22.90 16.02
N VAL A 204 -2.68 -23.50 16.18
CA VAL A 204 -1.63 -23.42 15.16
C VAL A 204 -2.06 -24.23 13.94
N ASP A 205 -1.97 -23.61 12.79
CA ASP A 205 -2.43 -24.22 11.54
C ASP A 205 -1.36 -25.11 10.89
N MET A 206 -1.80 -26.15 10.23
CA MET A 206 -0.95 -26.93 9.32
C MET A 206 -0.56 -26.09 8.10
N PRO A 207 0.63 -26.27 7.52
CA PRO A 207 1.05 -25.56 6.34
C PRO A 207 -0.01 -25.60 5.22
N GLY A 208 -0.32 -24.42 4.66
CA GLY A 208 -1.30 -24.26 3.59
C GLY A 208 -2.77 -24.11 4.05
N VAL A 209 -3.07 -24.25 5.34
CA VAL A 209 -4.41 -24.00 5.88
C VAL A 209 -4.61 -22.51 6.10
N TRP A 210 -5.69 -21.95 5.54
CA TRP A 210 -6.07 -20.55 5.68
C TRP A 210 -7.51 -20.42 6.13
N HIS A 211 -7.75 -19.58 7.13
CA HIS A 211 -9.09 -19.22 7.58
C HIS A 211 -9.53 -17.95 6.87
N THR A 212 -10.81 -17.84 6.53
CA THR A 212 -11.36 -16.70 5.81
C THR A 212 -12.39 -15.96 6.66
N LEU A 213 -12.21 -14.66 6.78
CA LEU A 213 -13.15 -13.72 7.37
C LEU A 213 -13.75 -12.88 6.24
N ASP A 214 -14.99 -13.19 5.86
CA ASP A 214 -15.80 -12.42 4.90
C ASP A 214 -16.85 -11.62 5.67
N LEU A 215 -16.43 -10.49 6.22
CA LEU A 215 -17.24 -9.65 7.09
C LEU A 215 -17.28 -8.22 6.52
N PRO A 216 -18.34 -7.83 5.83
CA PRO A 216 -18.46 -6.49 5.27
C PRO A 216 -18.30 -5.40 6.33
N LEU A 217 -17.62 -4.32 5.96
CA LEU A 217 -17.25 -3.23 6.87
C LEU A 217 -17.98 -1.93 6.51
N MET A 218 -18.24 -1.14 7.54
CA MET A 218 -18.70 0.24 7.40
C MET A 218 -18.05 1.12 8.47
N GLN A 219 -18.10 2.43 8.26
CA GLN A 219 -17.69 3.38 9.29
C GLN A 219 -18.69 3.33 10.46
N ASP A 220 -18.17 3.34 11.69
CA ASP A 220 -19.00 3.39 12.89
C ASP A 220 -19.79 4.72 12.91
N PRO A 221 -21.13 4.69 12.97
CA PRO A 221 -21.94 5.90 13.02
C PRO A 221 -21.72 6.74 14.29
N GLU A 222 -21.32 6.10 15.38
CA GLU A 222 -21.12 6.75 16.69
C GLU A 222 -19.68 7.25 16.86
N ASN A 223 -18.72 6.61 16.18
CA ASN A 223 -17.32 7.00 16.24
C ASN A 223 -16.67 6.96 14.86
N HIS A 224 -16.55 8.10 14.21
CA HIS A 224 -15.99 8.22 12.86
C HIS A 224 -14.52 7.80 12.72
N LEU A 225 -13.80 7.60 13.83
CA LEU A 225 -12.45 7.04 13.83
C LEU A 225 -12.44 5.53 13.72
N LYS A 226 -13.58 4.87 14.01
CA LYS A 226 -13.71 3.40 14.00
C LYS A 226 -14.44 2.89 12.76
N MET A 227 -14.13 1.65 12.45
CA MET A 227 -14.91 0.82 11.52
C MET A 227 -15.62 -0.26 12.34
N LYS A 228 -16.75 -0.76 11.87
CA LYS A 228 -17.49 -1.90 12.44
C LYS A 228 -17.79 -2.92 11.35
N THR A 229 -17.98 -4.17 11.74
CA THR A 229 -18.56 -5.18 10.85
C THR A 229 -20.04 -4.91 10.66
N ALA A 230 -20.60 -5.30 9.52
CA ALA A 230 -22.04 -5.14 9.29
C ALA A 230 -22.88 -6.01 10.24
N ALA A 231 -22.29 -7.09 10.80
CA ALA A 231 -22.93 -7.96 11.78
C ALA A 231 -23.10 -7.30 13.16
N ASP A 232 -22.20 -6.38 13.53
CA ASP A 232 -22.25 -5.66 14.81
C ASP A 232 -23.31 -4.56 14.84
N LEU A 233 -23.91 -4.29 13.68
CA LEU A 233 -24.97 -3.32 13.57
C LEU A 233 -26.31 -4.06 13.58
N SER A 234 -27.10 -3.83 14.58
CA SER A 234 -28.50 -4.26 14.59
C SER A 234 -29.18 -3.78 13.30
N LEU A 235 -29.51 -4.72 12.42
CA LEU A 235 -29.92 -4.57 11.01
C LEU A 235 -31.27 -3.81 10.80
N HIS A 236 -31.56 -2.74 11.50
CA HIS A 236 -32.85 -2.05 11.45
C HIS A 236 -32.89 -0.74 10.65
N SER A 237 -31.84 -0.43 9.85
CA SER A 237 -31.85 0.82 9.08
C SER A 237 -31.51 0.58 7.61
N SER A 238 -32.50 0.62 6.75
CA SER A 238 -32.38 0.65 5.28
C SER A 238 -31.49 1.81 4.78
N ALA A 239 -31.28 2.84 5.59
CA ALA A 239 -30.42 3.99 5.29
C ALA A 239 -28.90 3.67 5.30
N LEU A 240 -28.47 2.52 5.82
CA LEU A 240 -27.06 2.13 5.95
C LEU A 240 -26.56 1.29 4.78
N SER A 241 -27.44 0.73 3.95
CA SER A 241 -27.11 -0.21 2.87
C SER A 241 -26.04 0.31 1.88
N GLY A 242 -26.03 1.60 1.56
CA GLY A 242 -25.08 2.18 0.60
C GLY A 242 -23.66 2.43 1.16
N LYS A 243 -23.46 2.28 2.46
CA LYS A 243 -22.17 2.54 3.15
C LYS A 243 -21.38 1.28 3.46
N ILE A 244 -21.99 0.12 3.34
CA ILE A 244 -21.38 -1.19 3.62
C ILE A 244 -20.48 -1.59 2.44
N LYS A 245 -19.26 -1.99 2.74
CA LYS A 245 -18.25 -2.41 1.74
C LYS A 245 -17.80 -3.83 2.02
N THR A 246 -17.78 -4.66 1.00
CA THR A 246 -17.20 -6.02 1.10
C THR A 246 -15.78 -5.95 1.59
N ALA A 247 -15.42 -6.85 2.51
CA ALA A 247 -14.09 -6.97 3.08
C ALA A 247 -13.78 -8.44 3.34
N VAL A 248 -12.68 -8.94 2.76
CA VAL A 248 -12.26 -10.35 2.87
C VAL A 248 -10.82 -10.38 3.33
N THR A 249 -10.58 -11.08 4.45
CA THR A 249 -9.26 -11.29 5.07
C THR A 249 -9.04 -12.79 5.21
N HIS A 250 -7.85 -13.25 4.83
CA HIS A 250 -7.40 -14.62 5.08
C HIS A 250 -6.28 -14.58 6.12
N TYR A 251 -6.34 -15.48 7.11
CA TYR A 251 -5.27 -15.61 8.10
C TYR A 251 -4.83 -17.06 8.29
N HIS A 252 -3.61 -17.21 8.74
CA HIS A 252 -2.97 -18.49 9.08
C HIS A 252 -2.17 -18.29 10.36
N THR A 253 -2.37 -19.19 11.33
CA THR A 253 -1.74 -19.11 12.65
C THR A 253 -0.38 -19.79 12.62
N LEU A 254 0.67 -19.00 12.84
CA LEU A 254 2.06 -19.46 12.83
C LEU A 254 2.51 -20.00 14.19
N PHE A 255 2.08 -19.34 15.24
CA PHE A 255 2.46 -19.66 16.62
C PHE A 255 1.35 -19.26 17.58
N SER A 256 1.25 -19.99 18.71
CA SER A 256 0.29 -19.67 19.77
C SER A 256 0.89 -19.91 21.13
N SER A 257 0.62 -18.97 22.03
CA SER A 257 0.88 -19.08 23.46
C SER A 257 -0.44 -19.07 24.24
N GLN A 258 -0.39 -18.99 25.57
CA GLN A 258 -1.59 -18.87 26.40
C GLN A 258 -2.30 -17.52 26.23
N ASP A 259 -1.53 -16.44 26.00
CA ASP A 259 -2.04 -15.07 26.03
C ASP A 259 -2.12 -14.40 24.65
N TRP A 260 -1.39 -14.91 23.64
CA TRP A 260 -1.32 -14.32 22.32
C TRP A 260 -0.97 -15.32 21.25
N SER A 261 -1.29 -14.98 20.00
CA SER A 261 -0.94 -15.77 18.82
C SER A 261 -0.29 -14.89 17.76
N LEU A 262 0.67 -15.46 17.02
CA LEU A 262 1.28 -14.84 15.84
C LEU A 262 0.60 -15.40 14.59
N ILE A 263 0.12 -14.51 13.75
CA ILE A 263 -0.60 -14.87 12.54
C ILE A 263 -0.02 -14.15 11.32
N THR A 264 -0.11 -14.80 10.17
CA THR A 264 0.11 -14.16 8.89
C THR A 264 -1.23 -13.94 8.17
N LEU A 265 -1.36 -12.84 7.41
CA LEU A 265 -2.63 -12.47 6.77
C LEU A 265 -2.43 -12.04 5.33
N LYS A 266 -3.46 -12.32 4.51
CA LYS A 266 -3.60 -11.83 3.12
C LYS A 266 -4.95 -11.16 2.95
N LEU A 267 -5.03 -10.21 2.03
CA LEU A 267 -6.23 -9.41 1.81
C LEU A 267 -6.69 -9.49 0.35
N ASP A 268 -7.95 -9.83 0.11
CA ASP A 268 -8.59 -9.65 -1.21
C ASP A 268 -9.03 -8.19 -1.40
N THR A 269 -9.35 -7.51 -0.31
CA THR A 269 -9.79 -6.11 -0.25
C THR A 269 -8.92 -5.34 0.73
N GLY A 270 -8.78 -4.02 0.53
CA GLY A 270 -8.02 -3.13 1.43
C GLY A 270 -8.91 -2.01 1.98
N ARG A 271 -9.70 -2.29 3.01
CA ARG A 271 -10.52 -1.27 3.69
C ARG A 271 -9.78 -0.69 4.88
N THR A 272 -10.15 0.54 5.26
CA THR A 272 -9.61 1.18 6.47
C THR A 272 -9.78 0.26 7.66
N HIS A 273 -8.70 0.06 8.42
CA HIS A 273 -8.64 -0.78 9.62
C HIS A 273 -9.13 -2.25 9.43
N GLN A 274 -9.16 -2.77 8.19
CA GLN A 274 -9.79 -4.06 7.89
C GLN A 274 -9.30 -5.20 8.78
N ILE A 275 -7.99 -5.44 8.85
CA ILE A 275 -7.40 -6.51 9.69
C ILE A 275 -7.76 -6.28 11.16
N ARG A 276 -7.63 -5.04 11.64
CA ARG A 276 -7.87 -4.66 13.03
C ARG A 276 -9.31 -4.99 13.46
N VAL A 277 -10.28 -4.59 12.64
CA VAL A 277 -11.71 -4.85 12.88
C VAL A 277 -12.04 -6.33 12.79
N HIS A 278 -11.56 -7.02 11.73
CA HIS A 278 -11.84 -8.43 11.54
C HIS A 278 -11.32 -9.27 12.71
N MET A 279 -10.09 -9.06 13.14
CA MET A 279 -9.54 -9.81 14.26
C MET A 279 -10.23 -9.46 15.59
N ALA A 280 -10.57 -8.20 15.83
CA ALA A 280 -11.32 -7.79 16.99
C ALA A 280 -12.73 -8.43 17.03
N SER A 281 -13.42 -8.51 15.88
CA SER A 281 -14.75 -9.12 15.79
C SER A 281 -14.76 -10.63 16.04
N THR A 282 -13.63 -11.31 15.91
CA THR A 282 -13.46 -12.73 16.28
C THR A 282 -13.06 -12.95 17.74
N GLY A 283 -12.92 -11.89 18.52
CA GLY A 283 -12.46 -11.96 19.91
C GLY A 283 -10.94 -12.00 20.07
N HIS A 284 -10.19 -11.79 18.98
CA HIS A 284 -8.73 -11.79 18.96
C HIS A 284 -8.18 -10.44 18.45
N PRO A 285 -8.40 -9.32 19.16
CA PRO A 285 -7.89 -8.02 18.74
C PRO A 285 -6.37 -8.02 18.66
N LEU A 286 -5.80 -7.14 17.85
CA LEU A 286 -4.35 -6.98 17.75
C LEU A 286 -3.76 -6.50 19.07
N LEU A 287 -2.62 -7.03 19.45
CA LEU A 287 -1.89 -6.53 20.63
C LEU A 287 -1.57 -5.04 20.44
N GLY A 288 -1.70 -4.26 21.51
CA GLY A 288 -1.43 -2.81 21.49
C GLY A 288 -2.40 -1.96 20.70
N ASP A 289 -3.48 -2.53 20.13
CA ASP A 289 -4.49 -1.78 19.40
C ASP A 289 -5.45 -1.04 20.33
N THR A 290 -5.15 0.19 20.68
CA THR A 290 -5.96 1.00 21.60
C THR A 290 -7.34 1.37 21.05
N LEU A 291 -7.58 1.22 19.76
CA LEU A 291 -8.85 1.58 19.13
C LEU A 291 -9.88 0.45 19.17
N TYR A 292 -9.44 -0.81 19.05
CA TYR A 292 -10.32 -1.98 18.94
C TYR A 292 -10.17 -3.00 20.07
N HIS A 293 -9.22 -2.78 20.98
CA HIS A 293 -9.05 -3.59 22.19
C HIS A 293 -9.70 -2.88 23.37
N SER A 294 -10.63 -3.54 24.05
CA SER A 294 -11.40 -2.94 25.14
C SER A 294 -10.92 -3.34 26.55
N ASP A 295 -9.99 -4.28 26.66
CA ASP A 295 -9.58 -4.79 27.98
C ASP A 295 -8.22 -4.22 28.42
N ASP A 296 -8.21 -3.65 29.63
CA ASP A 296 -7.01 -3.21 30.37
C ASP A 296 -6.05 -4.37 30.77
N LYS A 297 -6.37 -5.59 30.42
CA LYS A 297 -5.50 -6.75 30.57
C LYS A 297 -4.53 -6.82 29.39
N ILE A 298 -3.61 -5.87 29.35
CA ILE A 298 -2.40 -6.02 28.54
C ILE A 298 -1.70 -7.27 29.04
N SER A 299 -1.64 -8.30 28.20
CA SER A 299 -0.87 -9.49 28.52
C SER A 299 0.56 -9.06 28.86
N SER A 300 1.03 -9.46 30.01
CA SER A 300 2.32 -9.07 30.61
C SER A 300 3.54 -9.48 29.76
N CYS A 301 3.33 -10.12 28.63
CA CYS A 301 4.36 -10.80 27.86
C CYS A 301 4.93 -10.01 26.67
N ALA A 302 4.23 -8.98 26.15
CA ALA A 302 4.76 -8.15 25.06
C ALA A 302 4.12 -6.76 25.12
N SER A 303 4.93 -5.76 25.44
CA SER A 303 4.50 -4.35 25.49
C SER A 303 4.48 -3.73 24.10
N PHE A 304 3.42 -3.98 23.31
CA PHE A 304 3.17 -3.22 22.09
C PHE A 304 2.53 -1.86 22.45
N SER A 305 3.19 -0.78 22.06
CA SER A 305 2.66 0.58 22.20
C SER A 305 1.81 1.02 20.99
N ARG A 306 1.54 0.13 20.05
CA ARG A 306 0.81 0.33 18.80
C ARG A 306 0.09 -0.94 18.37
N ALA A 307 -0.82 -0.87 17.43
CA ALA A 307 -1.38 -2.07 16.84
C ALA A 307 -0.26 -2.95 16.24
N ALA A 308 -0.15 -4.19 16.74
CA ALA A 308 0.86 -5.16 16.31
C ALA A 308 0.57 -5.68 14.91
N LEU A 309 0.82 -4.84 13.90
CA LEU A 309 0.59 -5.11 12.48
C LEU A 309 1.76 -4.61 11.63
N HIS A 310 2.24 -5.47 10.76
CA HIS A 310 3.38 -5.19 9.89
C HIS A 310 3.13 -5.72 8.47
N ALA A 311 3.20 -4.86 7.46
CA ALA A 311 3.13 -5.25 6.04
C ALA A 311 4.47 -5.87 5.63
N TRP A 312 4.60 -7.16 5.88
CA TRP A 312 5.85 -7.89 5.86
C TRP A 312 6.38 -8.19 4.47
N LYS A 313 5.54 -8.80 3.62
CA LYS A 313 5.94 -9.23 2.27
C LYS A 313 5.00 -8.63 1.22
N VAL A 314 5.57 -8.33 0.08
CA VAL A 314 4.83 -7.85 -1.09
C VAL A 314 5.29 -8.61 -2.32
N SER A 315 4.35 -9.09 -3.13
CA SER A 315 4.64 -9.73 -4.41
C SER A 315 3.78 -9.14 -5.52
N PHE A 316 4.39 -8.90 -6.68
CA PHE A 316 3.70 -8.43 -7.88
C PHE A 316 4.59 -8.62 -9.11
N GLN A 317 3.97 -8.77 -10.29
CA GLN A 317 4.69 -8.72 -11.55
C GLN A 317 5.07 -7.27 -11.86
N HIS A 318 6.32 -7.04 -12.26
CA HIS A 318 6.79 -5.70 -12.62
C HIS A 318 5.94 -5.11 -13.76
N PRO A 319 5.52 -3.82 -13.68
CA PRO A 319 4.57 -3.25 -14.66
C PRO A 319 5.06 -3.26 -16.11
N PHE A 320 6.37 -3.28 -16.35
CA PHE A 320 6.95 -3.14 -17.71
C PHE A 320 7.94 -4.26 -18.07
N ARG A 321 8.28 -5.12 -17.12
CA ARG A 321 9.20 -6.24 -17.32
C ARG A 321 8.52 -7.55 -16.99
N ASP A 322 8.88 -8.62 -17.65
CA ASP A 322 8.41 -9.96 -17.29
C ASP A 322 9.24 -10.51 -16.12
N GLU A 323 9.06 -9.89 -14.96
CA GLU A 323 9.79 -10.15 -13.74
C GLU A 323 8.84 -10.11 -12.55
N MET A 324 8.88 -11.15 -11.70
CA MET A 324 8.15 -11.20 -10.44
C MET A 324 9.02 -10.58 -9.35
N LEU A 325 8.56 -9.50 -8.75
CA LEU A 325 9.18 -8.88 -7.59
C LEU A 325 8.61 -9.46 -6.31
N LEU A 326 9.50 -9.93 -5.44
CA LEU A 326 9.24 -10.37 -4.08
C LEU A 326 10.05 -9.48 -3.14
N LEU A 327 9.38 -8.65 -2.35
CA LEU A 327 10.03 -7.74 -1.42
C LEU A 327 9.63 -8.12 0.00
N GLU A 328 10.58 -8.05 0.92
CA GLU A 328 10.38 -8.32 2.33
C GLU A 328 10.91 -7.15 3.16
N ALA A 329 10.08 -6.65 4.09
CA ALA A 329 10.50 -5.66 5.05
C ALA A 329 11.16 -6.34 6.26
N PRO A 330 12.24 -5.76 6.80
CA PRO A 330 12.83 -6.25 8.04
C PRO A 330 11.80 -6.12 9.18
N LEU A 331 11.74 -7.12 10.05
CA LEU A 331 10.86 -7.05 11.20
C LEU A 331 11.27 -5.88 12.12
N PRO A 332 10.31 -5.03 12.53
CA PRO A 332 10.58 -4.00 13.51
C PRO A 332 10.92 -4.60 14.89
N PHE A 333 11.54 -3.81 15.75
CA PHE A 333 12.08 -4.28 17.04
C PHE A 333 11.05 -5.03 17.88
N ASP A 334 9.83 -4.49 18.01
CA ASP A 334 8.72 -5.08 18.75
C ASP A 334 8.32 -6.50 18.23
N PHE A 335 8.35 -6.71 16.91
CA PHE A 335 8.12 -8.03 16.32
C PHE A 335 9.30 -8.98 16.50
N ARG A 336 10.54 -8.48 16.44
CA ARG A 336 11.73 -9.32 16.65
C ARG A 336 11.77 -9.88 18.08
N GLU A 337 11.45 -9.06 19.06
CA GLU A 337 11.32 -9.53 20.45
C GLU A 337 10.26 -10.63 20.57
N LEU A 338 9.09 -10.42 19.98
CA LEU A 338 8.00 -11.38 20.02
C LEU A 338 8.36 -12.72 19.36
N VAL A 339 8.99 -12.67 18.17
CA VAL A 339 9.44 -13.87 17.45
C VAL A 339 10.52 -14.61 18.23
N SER A 340 11.44 -13.90 18.90
CA SER A 340 12.46 -14.53 19.74
C SER A 340 11.86 -15.29 20.92
N LEU A 341 10.76 -14.79 21.49
CA LEU A 341 10.02 -15.46 22.57
C LEU A 341 9.29 -16.73 22.10
N SER A 342 8.96 -16.82 20.81
CA SER A 342 8.32 -18.02 20.25
C SER A 342 9.25 -19.22 20.10
N GLY A 343 10.57 -19.02 20.23
CA GLY A 343 11.59 -20.10 20.19
C GLY A 343 11.73 -20.82 18.84
N SER A 344 11.16 -20.27 17.77
CA SER A 344 11.10 -20.95 16.46
C SER A 344 11.70 -20.08 15.35
N ASP A 345 12.35 -20.76 14.38
CA ASP A 345 12.74 -20.18 13.08
C ASP A 345 11.47 -19.90 12.22
N LEU A 346 10.51 -19.17 12.79
CA LEU A 346 9.21 -18.86 12.14
C LEU A 346 9.35 -18.06 10.85
N LEU A 347 10.55 -17.58 10.54
CA LEU A 347 10.82 -16.74 9.38
C LEU A 347 11.35 -17.51 8.17
N SER A 348 11.51 -18.82 8.27
CA SER A 348 11.91 -19.71 7.17
C SER A 348 10.74 -20.25 6.35
N ILE A 349 9.50 -19.74 6.57
CA ILE A 349 8.29 -20.19 5.89
C ILE A 349 7.88 -19.23 4.77
#